data_310aa9acd81865a86d6c0125fff25834
#
_entry.id   310aa9acd81865a86d6c0125fff25834
#
_cell.length_a   1.000
_cell.length_b   1.000
_cell.length_c   1.000
_cell.angle_alpha   90.00
_cell.angle_beta   90.00
_cell.angle_gamma   90.00
#
_symmetry.space_group_name_H-M   'P 1'
#
loop_
_entity.id
_entity.type
_entity.pdbx_description
1 polymer ?
#
loop_
_entity_poly.entity_id
_entity_poly.type
_entity_poly.pdbx_seq_one_letter_code
_entity_poly.pdbx_strand_id
1 'polypeptide(L)'
;MINNKLKKYIFIKNLDEKIKKNIKRLNNVQIIFNNEHFDNFSLKECLKIKDFCTRNKIPLYIINNYKIALKIKANGIFISSKNKRINLNEFFLKKFHVIGSAHNQLEYYFKKMQRCETITLSPLFFNPKYSINKILGVVKFNLISKMWKTNLCALGGITEKNINKINITRASSVAFQRFIEK
;
A
#
# COMPACT_ATOMS: atom_id res chain seq x y z
N MET A 1 5.01 -15.80 -13.55
CA MET A 1 5.32 -15.51 -12.13
C MET A 1 5.70 -14.04 -11.98
N ILE A 2 5.29 -13.37 -10.90
CA ILE A 2 5.79 -12.00 -10.61
C ILE A 2 7.29 -12.08 -10.36
N ASN A 3 8.02 -11.08 -10.85
CA ASN A 3 9.42 -10.90 -10.49
C ASN A 3 9.56 -10.95 -8.95
N ASN A 4 10.30 -11.92 -8.44
CA ASN A 4 10.49 -12.12 -6.99
C ASN A 4 11.17 -10.92 -6.30
N LYS A 5 11.78 -10.02 -7.06
CA LYS A 5 12.41 -8.79 -6.55
C LYS A 5 11.40 -7.67 -6.24
N LEU A 6 10.18 -7.69 -6.81
CA LEU A 6 9.18 -6.66 -6.56
C LEU A 6 8.66 -6.72 -5.12
N LYS A 7 8.63 -5.57 -4.44
CA LYS A 7 7.98 -5.42 -3.13
C LYS A 7 6.47 -5.63 -3.28
N LYS A 8 5.88 -6.42 -2.40
CA LYS A 8 4.45 -6.76 -2.40
C LYS A 8 3.79 -6.18 -1.15
N TYR A 9 2.99 -5.15 -1.31
CA TYR A 9 2.21 -4.57 -0.22
C TYR A 9 0.87 -5.28 -0.10
N ILE A 10 0.51 -5.70 1.09
CA ILE A 10 -0.72 -6.42 1.37
C ILE A 10 -1.54 -5.64 2.38
N PHE A 11 -2.73 -5.23 1.96
CA PHE A 11 -3.69 -4.61 2.86
C PHE A 11 -4.40 -5.69 3.67
N ILE A 12 -4.36 -5.58 5.00
CA ILE A 12 -5.11 -6.42 5.91
C ILE A 12 -5.97 -5.58 6.84
N LYS A 13 -7.12 -6.11 7.25
CA LYS A 13 -8.01 -5.52 8.25
C LYS A 13 -7.89 -6.24 9.59
N ASN A 14 -7.59 -7.50 9.57
CA ASN A 14 -7.38 -8.39 10.70
C ASN A 14 -6.22 -9.34 10.39
N LEU A 15 -5.81 -10.12 11.37
CA LEU A 15 -4.73 -11.10 11.22
C LEU A 15 -5.21 -12.46 11.77
N ASP A 16 -5.96 -13.20 10.94
CA ASP A 16 -6.35 -14.58 11.22
C ASP A 16 -5.27 -15.60 10.77
N GLU A 17 -5.46 -16.86 11.11
CA GLU A 17 -4.50 -17.93 10.79
C GLU A 17 -4.38 -18.18 9.27
N LYS A 18 -5.47 -18.01 8.51
CA LYS A 18 -5.45 -18.13 7.05
C LYS A 18 -4.57 -17.05 6.43
N ILE A 19 -4.77 -15.80 6.85
CA ILE A 19 -3.97 -14.65 6.40
C ILE A 19 -2.50 -14.86 6.75
N LYS A 20 -2.18 -15.28 7.98
CA LYS A 20 -0.81 -15.57 8.41
C LYS A 20 -0.15 -16.63 7.53
N LYS A 21 -0.84 -17.74 7.26
CA LYS A 21 -0.34 -18.84 6.40
C LYS A 21 -0.07 -18.35 4.98
N ASN A 22 -0.98 -17.56 4.41
CA ASN A 22 -0.83 -17.03 3.06
C ASN A 22 0.30 -16.01 2.96
N ILE A 23 0.47 -15.13 3.94
CA ILE A 23 1.58 -14.17 4.00
C ILE A 23 2.93 -14.88 4.05
N LYS A 24 3.08 -15.92 4.88
CA LYS A 24 4.35 -16.68 5.00
C LYS A 24 4.80 -17.38 3.72
N ARG A 25 3.88 -17.63 2.79
CA ARG A 25 4.19 -18.25 1.47
C ARG A 25 4.72 -17.26 0.44
N LEU A 26 4.62 -15.97 0.74
CA LEU A 26 4.98 -14.93 -0.21
C LEU A 26 6.35 -14.33 0.14
N ASN A 27 7.17 -14.13 -0.89
CA ASN A 27 8.46 -13.45 -0.74
C ASN A 27 8.30 -11.94 -0.88
N ASN A 28 9.16 -11.18 -0.18
CA ASN A 28 9.27 -9.72 -0.26
C ASN A 28 7.95 -8.99 0.05
N VAL A 29 7.27 -9.47 1.09
CA VAL A 29 5.98 -8.97 1.55
C VAL A 29 6.15 -7.84 2.56
N GLN A 30 5.25 -6.87 2.49
CA GLN A 30 5.09 -5.78 3.45
C GLN A 30 3.61 -5.63 3.77
N ILE A 31 3.26 -5.43 5.02
CA ILE A 31 1.87 -5.35 5.46
C ILE A 31 1.46 -3.89 5.63
N ILE A 32 0.30 -3.55 5.08
CA ILE A 32 -0.40 -2.30 5.33
C ILE A 32 -1.66 -2.62 6.14
N PHE A 33 -1.65 -2.23 7.42
CA PHE A 33 -2.79 -2.46 8.28
C PHE A 33 -3.82 -1.35 8.12
N ASN A 34 -5.01 -1.75 7.64
CA ASN A 34 -6.14 -0.85 7.41
C ASN A 34 -7.16 -0.98 8.54
N ASN A 35 -7.17 0.00 9.41
CA ASN A 35 -8.09 0.11 10.54
C ASN A 35 -9.05 1.29 10.44
N GLU A 36 -9.21 1.91 9.26
CA GLU A 36 -10.05 3.11 9.08
C GLU A 36 -11.53 2.93 9.44
N HIS A 37 -11.98 1.70 9.67
CA HIS A 37 -13.38 1.36 9.97
C HIS A 37 -13.63 0.94 11.43
N PHE A 38 -12.63 1.01 12.29
CA PHE A 38 -12.79 0.66 13.70
C PHE A 38 -12.90 1.93 14.53
N ASP A 39 -14.10 2.27 14.99
CA ASP A 39 -14.38 3.38 15.91
C ASP A 39 -13.63 3.22 17.24
N ASN A 40 -13.32 1.98 17.63
CA ASN A 40 -12.49 1.63 18.78
C ASN A 40 -11.18 0.98 18.32
N PHE A 41 -10.19 1.82 18.04
CA PHE A 41 -8.84 1.36 17.69
C PHE A 41 -8.22 0.57 18.83
N SER A 42 -8.23 -0.76 18.72
CA SER A 42 -7.57 -1.60 19.72
C SER A 42 -6.06 -1.58 19.52
N LEU A 43 -5.37 -0.83 20.38
CA LEU A 43 -3.89 -0.89 20.46
C LEU A 43 -3.39 -2.33 20.63
N LYS A 44 -4.16 -3.18 21.33
CA LYS A 44 -3.87 -4.61 21.53
C LYS A 44 -3.79 -5.36 20.21
N GLU A 45 -4.67 -5.05 19.27
CA GLU A 45 -4.67 -5.68 17.94
C GLU A 45 -3.46 -5.23 17.11
N CYS A 46 -3.14 -3.94 17.14
CA CYS A 46 -1.92 -3.44 16.48
C CYS A 46 -0.65 -4.08 17.02
N LEU A 47 -0.57 -4.28 18.34
CA LEU A 47 0.58 -4.94 18.96
C LEU A 47 0.67 -6.40 18.54
N LYS A 48 -0.45 -7.13 18.43
CA LYS A 48 -0.47 -8.52 17.91
C LYS A 48 0.05 -8.58 16.47
N ILE A 49 -0.40 -7.66 15.61
CA ILE A 49 0.07 -7.58 14.22
C ILE A 49 1.55 -7.21 14.17
N LYS A 50 1.98 -6.25 14.99
CA LYS A 50 3.38 -5.84 15.07
C LYS A 50 4.28 -7.01 15.51
N ASP A 51 3.87 -7.76 16.52
CA ASP A 51 4.61 -8.92 17.00
C ASP A 51 4.78 -9.99 15.89
N PHE A 52 3.69 -10.33 15.19
CA PHE A 52 3.75 -11.22 14.03
C PHE A 52 4.72 -10.69 12.96
N CYS A 53 4.63 -9.41 12.62
CA CYS A 53 5.49 -8.78 11.63
C CYS A 53 6.96 -8.82 12.05
N THR A 54 7.26 -8.54 13.31
CA THR A 54 8.62 -8.55 13.86
C THR A 54 9.23 -9.95 13.81
N ARG A 55 8.50 -10.98 14.28
CA ARG A 55 8.96 -12.38 14.27
C ARG A 55 9.23 -12.90 12.85
N ASN A 56 8.51 -12.41 11.86
CA ASN A 56 8.66 -12.85 10.47
C ASN A 56 9.49 -11.86 9.61
N LYS A 57 10.10 -10.84 10.20
CA LYS A 57 10.88 -9.79 9.52
C LYS A 57 10.11 -9.09 8.41
N ILE A 58 8.81 -8.88 8.61
CA ILE A 58 7.90 -8.24 7.65
C ILE A 58 7.71 -6.77 8.03
N PRO A 59 8.01 -5.81 7.15
CA PRO A 59 7.72 -4.39 7.40
C PRO A 59 6.23 -4.13 7.56
N LEU A 60 5.87 -3.34 8.60
CA LEU A 60 4.50 -2.96 8.92
C LEU A 60 4.26 -1.48 8.69
N TYR A 61 3.18 -1.15 8.01
CA TYR A 61 2.69 0.20 7.73
C TYR A 61 1.31 0.40 8.34
N ILE A 62 1.06 1.56 8.92
CA ILE A 62 -0.24 1.93 9.50
C ILE A 62 -0.91 2.98 8.62
N ILE A 63 -2.21 2.81 8.33
CA ILE A 63 -2.95 3.78 7.53
C ILE A 63 -3.30 5.01 8.36
N ASN A 64 -3.00 6.20 7.83
CA ASN A 64 -3.42 7.53 8.29
C ASN A 64 -3.17 7.86 9.79
N ASN A 65 -2.58 6.95 10.57
CA ASN A 65 -2.41 7.14 12.00
C ASN A 65 -0.94 7.10 12.45
N TYR A 66 -0.28 8.25 12.36
CA TYR A 66 1.13 8.40 12.74
C TYR A 66 1.37 8.20 14.25
N LYS A 67 0.40 8.58 15.12
CA LYS A 67 0.54 8.41 16.58
C LYS A 67 0.65 6.93 16.93
N ILE A 68 -0.20 6.11 16.35
CA ILE A 68 -0.13 4.66 16.54
C ILE A 68 1.12 4.07 15.89
N ALA A 69 1.47 4.50 14.68
CA ALA A 69 2.69 4.05 14.02
C ALA A 69 3.93 4.27 14.89
N LEU A 70 4.04 5.43 15.56
CA LEU A 70 5.10 5.72 16.53
C LEU A 70 5.02 4.80 17.75
N LYS A 71 3.84 4.69 18.36
CA LYS A 71 3.64 3.93 19.60
C LYS A 71 4.05 2.46 19.46
N ILE A 72 3.74 1.83 18.30
CA ILE A 72 4.09 0.43 18.02
C ILE A 72 5.41 0.27 17.27
N LYS A 73 6.15 1.34 17.03
CA LYS A 73 7.39 1.35 16.24
C LYS A 73 7.20 0.68 14.87
N ALA A 74 6.17 1.10 14.13
CA ALA A 74 5.93 0.64 12.75
C ALA A 74 7.08 1.07 11.82
N ASN A 75 7.25 0.37 10.69
CA ASN A 75 8.28 0.70 9.71
C ASN A 75 7.90 1.89 8.83
N GLY A 76 6.60 2.18 8.72
CA GLY A 76 6.13 3.30 7.92
C GLY A 76 4.66 3.60 8.10
N ILE A 77 4.20 4.56 7.33
CA ILE A 77 2.80 4.97 7.24
C ILE A 77 2.31 4.93 5.80
N PHE A 78 1.03 4.60 5.66
CA PHE A 78 0.31 4.71 4.40
C PHE A 78 -0.69 5.85 4.49
N ILE A 79 -0.61 6.82 3.58
CA ILE A 79 -1.50 7.99 3.53
C ILE A 79 -2.52 7.77 2.42
N SER A 80 -3.80 7.58 2.78
CA SER A 80 -4.86 7.37 1.81
C SER A 80 -5.08 8.59 0.90
N SER A 81 -5.70 8.38 -0.28
CA SER A 81 -5.98 9.46 -1.23
C SER A 81 -6.91 10.54 -0.63
N LYS A 82 -7.80 10.14 0.27
CA LYS A 82 -8.72 11.03 0.99
C LYS A 82 -8.01 11.96 1.98
N ASN A 83 -6.85 11.55 2.51
CA ASN A 83 -6.10 12.37 3.47
C ASN A 83 -5.29 13.42 2.72
N LYS A 84 -5.75 14.66 2.77
CA LYS A 84 -5.13 15.84 2.13
C LYS A 84 -4.38 16.74 3.11
N ARG A 85 -4.20 16.32 4.37
CA ARG A 85 -3.51 17.13 5.40
C ARG A 85 -2.04 17.27 5.04
N ILE A 86 -1.58 18.50 4.85
CA ILE A 86 -0.20 18.83 4.45
C ILE A 86 0.66 19.07 5.69
N ASN A 87 0.07 19.56 6.79
CA ASN A 87 0.76 19.87 8.03
C ASN A 87 1.09 18.61 8.86
N LEU A 88 1.63 17.60 8.21
CA LEU A 88 2.19 16.46 8.92
C LEU A 88 3.55 16.91 9.49
N ASN A 89 3.73 16.75 10.80
CA ASN A 89 4.96 17.12 11.45
C ASN A 89 6.16 16.43 10.79
N GLU A 90 7.07 17.24 10.21
CA GLU A 90 8.23 16.74 9.45
C GLU A 90 9.12 15.81 10.27
N PHE A 91 9.22 16.05 11.59
CA PHE A 91 9.99 15.19 12.49
C PHE A 91 9.45 13.77 12.51
N PHE A 92 8.13 13.59 12.43
CA PHE A 92 7.52 12.25 12.36
C PHE A 92 7.71 11.61 10.99
N LEU A 93 7.57 12.39 9.91
CA LEU A 93 7.73 11.86 8.57
C LEU A 93 9.15 11.34 8.30
N LYS A 94 10.16 12.00 8.84
CA LYS A 94 11.57 11.56 8.70
C LYS A 94 11.86 10.19 9.33
N LYS A 95 11.01 9.75 10.29
CA LYS A 95 11.17 8.45 10.98
C LYS A 95 10.54 7.29 10.23
N PHE A 96 9.72 7.55 9.21
CA PHE A 96 8.94 6.55 8.52
C PHE A 96 9.22 6.52 7.03
N HIS A 97 9.17 5.33 6.44
CA HIS A 97 8.94 5.21 5.01
C HIS A 97 7.47 5.57 4.72
N VAL A 98 7.25 6.61 3.91
CA VAL A 98 5.92 7.15 3.66
C VAL A 98 5.41 6.67 2.31
N ILE A 99 4.27 5.97 2.32
CA ILE A 99 3.58 5.52 1.12
C ILE A 99 2.29 6.32 0.97
N GLY A 100 2.01 6.82 -0.21
CA GLY A 100 0.76 7.52 -0.50
C GLY A 100 -0.13 6.77 -1.47
N SER A 101 -1.41 7.18 -1.58
CA SER A 101 -2.31 6.74 -2.64
C SER A 101 -2.81 7.92 -3.44
N ALA A 102 -2.77 7.82 -4.77
CA ALA A 102 -3.29 8.82 -5.69
C ALA A 102 -3.97 8.16 -6.90
N HIS A 103 -5.06 8.78 -7.39
CA HIS A 103 -5.82 8.34 -8.57
C HIS A 103 -5.73 9.36 -9.72
N ASN A 104 -5.26 10.56 -9.45
CA ASN A 104 -5.16 11.66 -10.41
C ASN A 104 -4.01 12.60 -10.04
N GLN A 105 -3.75 13.58 -10.92
CA GLN A 105 -2.66 14.53 -10.79
C GLN A 105 -2.76 15.40 -9.53
N LEU A 106 -3.97 15.84 -9.16
CA LEU A 106 -4.16 16.66 -7.96
C LEU A 106 -3.79 15.88 -6.68
N GLU A 107 -4.26 14.63 -6.56
CA GLU A 107 -3.93 13.77 -5.45
C GLU A 107 -2.43 13.46 -5.41
N TYR A 108 -1.79 13.29 -6.58
CA TYR A 108 -0.34 13.13 -6.66
C TYR A 108 0.41 14.31 -6.04
N TYR A 109 0.01 15.56 -6.36
CA TYR A 109 0.63 16.73 -5.75
C TYR A 109 0.50 16.75 -4.24
N PHE A 110 -0.68 16.43 -3.69
CA PHE A 110 -0.84 16.29 -2.24
C PHE A 110 0.13 15.24 -1.67
N LYS A 111 0.31 14.10 -2.34
CA LYS A 111 1.24 13.07 -1.87
C LYS A 111 2.69 13.53 -1.92
N LYS A 112 3.07 14.32 -2.91
CA LYS A 112 4.40 14.94 -2.97
C LYS A 112 4.61 15.92 -1.80
N MET A 113 3.64 16.78 -1.51
CA MET A 113 3.68 17.69 -0.36
C MET A 113 3.72 16.93 0.97
N GLN A 114 3.08 15.76 1.03
CA GLN A 114 3.13 14.83 2.17
C GLN A 114 4.42 13.99 2.20
N ARG A 115 5.40 14.26 1.33
CA ARG A 115 6.69 13.57 1.24
C ARG A 115 6.58 12.06 1.03
N CYS A 116 5.56 11.60 0.30
CA CYS A 116 5.45 10.19 -0.03
C CYS A 116 6.58 9.75 -0.97
N GLU A 117 7.36 8.75 -0.54
CA GLU A 117 8.47 8.17 -1.31
C GLU A 117 7.97 7.18 -2.36
N THR A 118 6.85 6.51 -2.07
CA THR A 118 6.16 5.59 -2.98
C THR A 118 4.70 6.01 -3.07
N ILE A 119 4.15 6.02 -4.28
CA ILE A 119 2.73 6.37 -4.49
C ILE A 119 2.01 5.20 -5.16
N THR A 120 0.97 4.70 -4.51
CA THR A 120 0.08 3.71 -5.13
C THR A 120 -0.81 4.40 -6.13
N LEU A 121 -0.76 3.94 -7.38
CA LEU A 121 -1.58 4.42 -8.48
C LEU A 121 -2.61 3.34 -8.85
N SER A 122 -3.89 3.69 -8.83
CA SER A 122 -5.00 2.76 -9.05
C SER A 122 -6.21 3.39 -9.71
N PRO A 123 -7.11 2.59 -10.34
CA PRO A 123 -7.00 1.15 -10.54
C PRO A 123 -6.20 0.79 -11.80
N LEU A 124 -5.25 -0.15 -11.68
CA LEU A 124 -4.46 -0.60 -12.83
C LEU A 124 -5.30 -1.45 -13.80
N PHE A 125 -6.02 -2.45 -13.27
CA PHE A 125 -6.87 -3.35 -14.05
C PHE A 125 -8.32 -3.25 -13.62
N PHE A 126 -9.19 -3.95 -14.33
CA PHE A 126 -10.62 -3.97 -14.05
C PHE A 126 -10.93 -4.30 -12.60
N ASN A 127 -11.77 -3.49 -11.99
CA ASN A 127 -12.28 -3.67 -10.65
C ASN A 127 -13.72 -3.16 -10.61
N PRO A 128 -14.71 -3.98 -10.20
CA PRO A 128 -16.14 -3.59 -10.19
C PRO A 128 -16.47 -2.32 -9.41
N LYS A 129 -15.57 -1.91 -8.50
CA LYS A 129 -15.74 -0.67 -7.72
C LYS A 129 -15.52 0.61 -8.52
N TYR A 130 -14.97 0.50 -9.74
CA TYR A 130 -14.63 1.64 -10.58
C TYR A 130 -15.28 1.52 -11.94
N SER A 131 -15.73 2.64 -12.50
CA SER A 131 -16.16 2.71 -13.91
C SER A 131 -14.99 2.37 -14.85
N ILE A 132 -15.30 1.80 -16.00
CA ILE A 132 -14.31 1.37 -17.01
C ILE A 132 -13.37 2.52 -17.39
N ASN A 133 -13.89 3.73 -17.51
CA ASN A 133 -13.11 4.93 -17.88
C ASN A 133 -12.03 5.32 -16.88
N LYS A 134 -12.10 4.81 -15.63
CA LYS A 134 -11.08 5.05 -14.60
C LYS A 134 -9.95 4.02 -14.61
N ILE A 135 -10.11 2.95 -15.39
CA ILE A 135 -9.09 1.90 -15.47
C ILE A 135 -7.92 2.39 -16.31
N LEU A 136 -6.73 2.28 -15.77
CA LEU A 136 -5.51 2.79 -16.40
C LEU A 136 -5.00 1.86 -17.51
N GLY A 137 -4.98 0.57 -17.26
CA GLY A 137 -4.21 -0.37 -18.08
C GLY A 137 -2.72 -0.11 -18.01
N VAL A 138 -1.94 -0.96 -18.66
CA VAL A 138 -0.47 -0.89 -18.63
C VAL A 138 0.05 0.37 -19.31
N VAL A 139 -0.51 0.74 -20.47
CA VAL A 139 -0.01 1.87 -21.27
C VAL A 139 -0.14 3.19 -20.52
N LYS A 140 -1.34 3.51 -20.03
CA LYS A 140 -1.60 4.74 -19.30
C LYS A 140 -0.83 4.79 -17.98
N PHE A 141 -0.71 3.65 -17.27
CA PHE A 141 0.12 3.55 -16.08
C PHE A 141 1.58 3.90 -16.37
N ASN A 142 2.15 3.37 -17.45
CA ASN A 142 3.53 3.63 -17.84
C ASN A 142 3.76 5.10 -18.26
N LEU A 143 2.80 5.73 -18.95
CA LEU A 143 2.87 7.15 -19.27
C LEU A 143 2.87 8.01 -18.01
N ILE A 144 1.96 7.76 -17.07
CA ILE A 144 1.91 8.46 -15.79
C ILE A 144 3.22 8.25 -15.01
N SER A 145 3.76 7.04 -15.02
CA SER A 145 5.04 6.74 -14.36
C SER A 145 6.21 7.57 -14.90
N LYS A 146 6.23 7.86 -16.20
CA LYS A 146 7.24 8.77 -16.78
C LYS A 146 7.05 10.22 -16.31
N MET A 147 5.79 10.66 -16.16
CA MET A 147 5.47 12.04 -15.79
C MET A 147 5.71 12.32 -14.29
N TRP A 148 5.35 11.38 -13.43
CA TRP A 148 5.35 11.63 -11.97
C TRP A 148 6.70 11.51 -11.29
N LYS A 149 7.73 11.03 -11.96
CA LYS A 149 9.11 10.96 -11.45
C LYS A 149 9.20 10.50 -9.98
N THR A 150 8.46 9.46 -9.63
CA THR A 150 8.41 8.88 -8.28
C THR A 150 8.27 7.36 -8.36
N ASN A 151 8.56 6.66 -7.27
CA ASN A 151 8.32 5.22 -7.21
C ASN A 151 6.82 4.95 -7.23
N LEU A 152 6.33 4.30 -8.27
CA LEU A 152 4.92 3.92 -8.36
C LEU A 152 4.69 2.48 -7.96
N CYS A 153 3.69 2.29 -7.11
CA CYS A 153 3.15 0.99 -6.74
C CYS A 153 1.86 0.75 -7.52
N ALA A 154 1.80 -0.35 -8.26
CA ALA A 154 0.60 -0.75 -8.98
C ALA A 154 -0.45 -1.32 -8.03
N LEU A 155 -1.69 -0.81 -8.10
CA LEU A 155 -2.79 -1.27 -7.25
C LEU A 155 -4.10 -1.35 -8.07
N GLY A 156 -4.98 -2.28 -7.69
CA GLY A 156 -6.36 -2.39 -8.15
C GLY A 156 -6.56 -3.32 -9.34
N GLY A 157 -7.49 -4.26 -9.17
CA GLY A 157 -7.87 -5.24 -10.17
C GLY A 157 -6.82 -6.32 -10.47
N ILE A 158 -5.78 -6.42 -9.64
CA ILE A 158 -4.71 -7.40 -9.82
C ILE A 158 -5.20 -8.77 -9.31
N THR A 159 -5.13 -9.77 -10.20
CA THR A 159 -5.55 -11.15 -9.96
C THR A 159 -4.49 -12.12 -10.47
N GLU A 160 -4.60 -13.40 -10.17
CA GLU A 160 -3.72 -14.43 -10.72
C GLU A 160 -3.68 -14.45 -12.25
N LYS A 161 -4.83 -14.17 -12.91
CA LYS A 161 -4.95 -14.16 -14.37
C LYS A 161 -4.18 -13.02 -15.05
N ASN A 162 -3.99 -11.88 -14.37
CA ASN A 162 -3.38 -10.69 -14.97
C ASN A 162 -2.06 -10.24 -14.31
N ILE A 163 -1.64 -10.94 -13.27
CA ILE A 163 -0.47 -10.58 -12.46
C ILE A 163 0.82 -10.52 -13.29
N ASN A 164 0.95 -11.37 -14.31
CA ASN A 164 2.11 -11.38 -15.20
C ASN A 164 2.25 -10.07 -16.00
N LYS A 165 1.14 -9.35 -16.23
CA LYS A 165 1.15 -8.02 -16.90
C LYS A 165 1.83 -6.94 -16.05
N ILE A 166 2.07 -7.18 -14.76
CA ILE A 166 2.86 -6.26 -13.92
C ILE A 166 4.31 -6.17 -14.42
N ASN A 167 4.87 -7.25 -14.96
CA ASN A 167 6.26 -7.29 -15.43
C ASN A 167 6.54 -6.33 -16.60
N ILE A 168 5.51 -5.95 -17.35
CA ILE A 168 5.62 -4.96 -18.45
C ILE A 168 5.21 -3.55 -18.01
N THR A 169 4.89 -3.35 -16.73
CA THR A 169 4.69 -2.01 -16.16
C THR A 169 6.01 -1.45 -15.64
N ARG A 170 6.05 -0.13 -15.48
CA ARG A 170 7.13 0.58 -14.79
C ARG A 170 6.91 0.67 -13.27
N ALA A 171 6.12 -0.23 -12.71
CA ALA A 171 5.87 -0.28 -11.28
C ALA A 171 7.12 -0.74 -10.52
N SER A 172 7.49 -0.01 -9.47
CA SER A 172 8.55 -0.39 -8.53
C SER A 172 8.08 -1.40 -7.49
N SER A 173 6.78 -1.54 -7.34
CA SER A 173 6.13 -2.42 -6.36
C SER A 173 4.68 -2.69 -6.76
N VAL A 174 4.05 -3.63 -6.06
CA VAL A 174 2.65 -4.00 -6.29
C VAL A 174 1.90 -4.09 -4.98
N ALA A 175 0.62 -3.75 -4.98
CA ALA A 175 -0.23 -3.82 -3.81
C ALA A 175 -1.50 -4.63 -4.06
N PHE A 176 -1.94 -5.36 -3.03
CA PHE A 176 -3.09 -6.26 -3.08
C PHE A 176 -4.04 -5.99 -1.92
N GLN A 177 -5.34 -5.85 -2.21
CA GLN A 177 -6.39 -5.70 -1.20
C GLN A 177 -7.14 -7.00 -0.89
N ARG A 178 -7.25 -7.92 -1.84
CA ARG A 178 -8.07 -9.15 -1.73
C ARG A 178 -7.34 -10.43 -2.14
N PHE A 179 -6.08 -10.35 -2.48
CA PHE A 179 -5.32 -11.50 -3.00
C PHE A 179 -5.10 -12.60 -1.95
N ILE A 180 -5.22 -12.26 -0.67
CA ILE A 180 -4.96 -13.17 0.47
C ILE A 180 -6.24 -13.69 1.11
N GLU A 181 -7.39 -13.07 0.81
CA GLU A 181 -8.68 -13.45 1.40
C GLU A 181 -9.29 -14.71 0.73
N LYS A 182 -8.74 -15.15 -0.41
CA LYS A 182 -9.10 -16.38 -1.09
C LYS A 182 -8.16 -17.52 -0.65
#